data_ec96a3de9f02a45b29678bb9c2665607
#
_entry.id   ec96a3de9f02a45b29678bb9c2665607
#
_cell.length_a   1.000
_cell.length_b   1.000
_cell.length_c   1.000
_cell.angle_alpha   90.00
_cell.angle_beta   90.00
_cell.angle_gamma   90.00
#
_symmetry.space_group_name_H-M   'P 1'
#
loop_
_entity.id
_entity.type
_entity.pdbx_description
1 polymer ?
#
loop_
_entity_poly.entity_id
_entity_poly.type
_entity_poly.pdbx_seq_one_letter_code
_entity_poly.pdbx_strand_id
1 'polypeptide(L)' 'MYKVEFSESAIKQLKKLDKQTSRIIKNWVIKNLVDCDDPRVHGKPLKGKLAGIWRYRVGDYRIFADIHDEILTIEI' A
#
# COMPACT_ATOMS: atom_id res chain seq x y z
N MET A 1 -9.37 -6.07 -12.00
CA MET A 1 -9.55 -5.21 -10.81
C MET A 1 -8.81 -5.82 -9.64
N TYR A 2 -8.16 -4.98 -8.87
CA TYR A 2 -7.33 -5.45 -7.75
C TYR A 2 -8.05 -5.26 -6.44
N LYS A 3 -7.96 -6.27 -5.58
CA LYS A 3 -8.44 -6.17 -4.20
C LYS A 3 -7.30 -5.72 -3.31
N VAL A 4 -7.62 -4.91 -2.31
CA VAL A 4 -6.63 -4.41 -1.36
C VAL A 4 -6.94 -4.95 0.02
N GLU A 5 -5.92 -5.52 0.65
CA GLU A 5 -5.99 -6.00 2.02
C GLU A 5 -4.90 -5.31 2.84
N PHE A 6 -5.18 -4.98 4.09
CA PHE A 6 -4.18 -4.45 5.00
C PHE A 6 -3.70 -5.57 5.91
N SER A 7 -2.39 -5.73 6.02
CA SER A 7 -1.83 -6.69 6.96
C SER A 7 -2.14 -6.27 8.40
N GLU A 8 -2.05 -7.21 9.34
CA GLU A 8 -2.21 -6.89 10.76
C GLU A 8 -1.19 -5.84 11.21
N SER A 9 0.04 -5.96 10.71
CA SER A 9 1.09 -5.00 11.00
C SER A 9 0.72 -3.60 10.49
N ALA A 10 0.19 -3.53 9.27
CA ALA A 10 -0.24 -2.26 8.70
C ALA A 10 -1.37 -1.63 9.50
N ILE A 11 -2.33 -2.42 9.93
CA ILE A 11 -3.44 -1.94 10.75
C ILE A 11 -2.91 -1.37 12.08
N LYS A 12 -1.98 -2.07 12.72
CA LYS A 12 -1.37 -1.59 13.96
C LYS A 12 -0.61 -0.28 13.76
N GLN A 13 0.14 -0.19 12.65
CA GLN A 13 0.87 1.03 12.32
C GLN A 13 -0.08 2.21 12.11
N LEU A 14 -1.17 1.99 11.38
CA LEU A 14 -2.16 3.04 11.14
C LEU A 14 -2.79 3.53 12.44
N LYS A 15 -3.00 2.64 13.40
CA LYS A 15 -3.55 3.02 14.70
C LYS A 15 -2.59 3.85 15.55
N LYS A 16 -1.29 3.72 15.31
CA LYS A 16 -0.27 4.49 16.02
C LYS A 16 -0.07 5.89 15.44
N LEU A 17 -0.48 6.11 14.19
CA LEU A 17 -0.37 7.41 13.56
C LEU A 17 -1.51 8.32 14.02
N ASP A 18 -1.30 9.63 13.91
CA ASP A 18 -2.38 10.55 14.18
C ASP A 18 -3.52 10.32 13.17
N LYS A 19 -4.73 10.71 13.54
CA LYS A 19 -5.92 10.43 12.74
C LYS A 19 -5.85 11.04 11.34
N GLN A 20 -5.28 12.22 11.24
CA GLN A 20 -5.17 12.91 9.96
C GLN A 20 -4.24 12.16 9.01
N THR A 21 -3.07 11.77 9.48
CA THR A 21 -2.10 11.02 8.69
C THR A 21 -2.67 9.67 8.27
N SER A 22 -3.28 8.96 9.19
CA SER A 22 -3.89 7.67 8.91
C SER A 22 -4.97 7.79 7.84
N ARG A 23 -5.79 8.84 7.92
CA ARG A 23 -6.84 9.10 6.93
C ARG A 23 -6.26 9.41 5.55
N ILE A 24 -5.20 10.19 5.51
CA ILE A 24 -4.53 10.53 4.25
C ILE A 24 -4.02 9.26 3.56
N ILE A 25 -3.37 8.39 4.33
CA ILE A 25 -2.85 7.13 3.79
C ILE A 25 -3.99 6.24 3.28
N LYS A 26 -5.04 6.07 4.06
CA LYS A 26 -6.19 5.25 3.67
C LYS A 26 -6.87 5.79 2.42
N ASN A 27 -7.07 7.10 2.35
CA ASN A 27 -7.71 7.72 1.20
C ASN A 27 -6.86 7.57 -0.05
N TRP A 28 -5.55 7.69 0.08
CA TRP A 28 -4.65 7.49 -1.05
C TRP A 28 -4.75 6.06 -1.60
N VAL A 29 -4.77 5.08 -0.71
CA VAL A 29 -4.90 3.67 -1.08
C VAL A 29 -6.22 3.42 -1.77
N ILE A 30 -7.30 3.93 -1.20
CA ILE A 30 -8.64 3.75 -1.78
C ILE A 30 -8.70 4.38 -3.17
N LYS A 31 -8.18 5.59 -3.32
CA LYS A 31 -8.25 6.31 -4.59
C LYS A 31 -7.40 5.66 -5.68
N ASN A 32 -6.23 5.18 -5.34
CA ASN A 32 -5.23 4.77 -6.34
C ASN A 32 -5.09 3.27 -6.51
N LEU A 33 -5.39 2.48 -5.49
CA LEU A 33 -5.11 1.04 -5.52
C LEU A 33 -6.36 0.16 -5.52
N VAL A 34 -7.43 0.58 -4.85
CA VAL A 34 -8.66 -0.22 -4.82
C VAL A 34 -9.29 -0.21 -6.20
N ASP A 35 -9.55 -1.41 -6.73
CA ASP A 35 -10.14 -1.62 -8.06
C ASP A 35 -9.36 -0.96 -9.20
N CYS A 36 -8.07 -0.73 -9.02
CA CYS A 36 -7.25 -0.16 -10.09
C CYS A 36 -6.99 -1.21 -11.18
N ASP A 37 -6.62 -0.74 -12.36
CA ASP A 37 -6.27 -1.62 -13.49
C ASP A 37 -4.86 -2.18 -13.31
N ASP A 38 -3.92 -1.32 -12.95
CA ASP A 38 -2.54 -1.74 -12.72
C ASP A 38 -1.94 -0.94 -11.56
N PRO A 39 -1.76 -1.60 -10.40
CA PRO A 39 -1.20 -0.91 -9.23
C PRO A 39 0.25 -0.50 -9.40
N ARG A 40 0.93 -1.04 -10.40
CA ARG A 40 2.37 -0.79 -10.59
C ARG A 40 2.67 0.59 -11.12
N VAL A 41 1.69 1.26 -11.75
CA VAL A 41 1.91 2.60 -12.30
C VAL A 41 2.11 3.67 -11.24
N HIS A 42 1.70 3.40 -10.00
CA HIS A 42 1.79 4.38 -8.91
C HIS A 42 2.99 4.19 -8.00
N GLY A 43 3.84 3.20 -8.27
CA GLY A 43 4.93 2.87 -7.36
C GLY A 43 6.18 2.40 -8.08
N LYS A 44 7.13 1.93 -7.28
CA LYS A 44 8.40 1.42 -7.76
C LYS A 44 8.66 0.02 -7.20
N PRO A 45 9.20 -0.89 -8.01
CA PRO A 45 9.49 -2.24 -7.53
C PRO A 45 10.72 -2.25 -6.63
N LEU A 46 10.72 -3.13 -5.65
CA LEU A 46 11.90 -3.43 -4.86
C LEU A 46 12.65 -4.58 -5.52
N LYS A 47 13.94 -4.67 -5.24
CA LYS A 47 14.84 -5.63 -5.87
C LYS A 47 15.38 -6.63 -4.85
N GLY A 48 16.02 -7.68 -5.36
CA GLY A 48 16.66 -8.69 -4.53
C GLY A 48 15.66 -9.55 -3.78
N LYS A 49 15.88 -9.73 -2.49
CA LYS A 49 15.03 -10.57 -1.65
C LYS A 49 13.61 -10.04 -1.52
N LEU A 50 13.40 -8.77 -1.85
CA LEU A 50 12.10 -8.13 -1.76
C LEU A 50 11.41 -8.03 -3.13
N ALA A 51 11.87 -8.76 -4.11
CA ALA A 51 11.25 -8.79 -5.44
C ALA A 51 9.78 -9.20 -5.30
N GLY A 52 8.91 -8.49 -6.03
CA GLY A 52 7.45 -8.70 -5.93
C GLY A 52 6.77 -7.71 -5.00
N ILE A 53 7.54 -6.94 -4.24
CA ILE A 53 7.01 -5.90 -3.37
C ILE A 53 7.19 -4.55 -4.06
N TRP A 54 6.17 -3.73 -3.98
CA TRP A 54 6.15 -2.39 -4.59
C TRP A 54 6.07 -1.33 -3.52
N ARG A 55 6.79 -0.24 -3.72
CA ARG A 55 6.84 0.88 -2.80
C ARG A 55 6.03 2.04 -3.35
N TYR A 56 5.18 2.62 -2.49
CA TYR A 56 4.42 3.83 -2.79
C TYR A 56 4.79 4.92 -1.81
N ARG A 57 4.76 6.16 -2.26
CA ARG A 57 4.99 7.32 -1.39
C ARG A 57 3.69 8.07 -1.22
N VAL A 58 3.33 8.30 0.05
CA VAL A 58 2.15 9.07 0.42
C VAL A 58 2.63 10.15 1.40
N GLY A 59 2.83 11.37 0.89
CA GLY A 59 3.46 12.42 1.68
C GLY A 59 4.86 12.01 2.11
N ASP A 60 5.12 12.03 3.41
CA ASP A 60 6.40 11.63 3.99
C ASP A 60 6.47 10.14 4.32
N TYR A 61 5.40 9.41 4.04
CA TYR A 61 5.31 8.00 4.41
C TYR A 61 5.53 7.11 3.20
N ARG A 62 6.09 5.94 3.46
CA ARG A 62 6.26 4.89 2.46
C ARG A 62 5.34 3.74 2.79
N ILE A 63 4.63 3.25 1.79
CA ILE A 63 3.77 2.09 1.91
C ILE A 63 4.32 1.00 1.00
N PHE A 64 4.24 -0.24 1.46
CA PHE A 64 4.68 -1.37 0.68
C PHE A 64 3.50 -2.25 0.36
N ALA A 65 3.44 -2.78 -0.85
CA ALA A 65 2.40 -3.70 -1.25
C ALA A 65 3.03 -4.96 -1.82
N ASP A 66 2.63 -6.09 -1.28
CA ASP A 66 2.95 -7.38 -1.85
C ASP A 66 1.85 -7.69 -2.86
N ILE A 67 2.22 -7.69 -4.14
CA ILE A 67 1.26 -7.91 -5.22
C ILE A 67 1.34 -9.37 -5.63
N HIS A 68 0.25 -10.09 -5.41
CA HIS A 68 0.15 -11.49 -5.77
C HIS A 68 -1.20 -11.73 -6.43
N ASP A 69 -1.17 -12.18 -7.68
CA ASP A 69 -2.37 -12.28 -8.52
C ASP A 69 -3.07 -10.91 -8.57
N GLU A 70 -4.34 -10.84 -8.25
CA GLU A 70 -5.08 -9.58 -8.24
C GLU A 70 -5.33 -9.07 -6.83
N ILE A 71 -4.43 -9.40 -5.90
CA ILE A 71 -4.52 -9.00 -4.50
C ILE A 71 -3.29 -8.20 -4.12
N LEU A 72 -3.51 -7.01 -3.54
CA LEU A 72 -2.46 -6.23 -2.91
C LEU A 72 -2.58 -6.35 -1.41
N THR A 73 -1.52 -6.80 -0.76
CA THR A 73 -1.45 -6.79 0.70
C THR A 73 -0.58 -5.62 1.12
N ILE A 74 -1.16 -4.68 1.85
CA ILE A 74 -0.50 -3.43 2.24
C ILE A 74 0.28 -3.63 3.54
N GLU A 75 1.53 -3.22 3.50
CA GLU A 75 2.43 -3.12 4.65
C GLU A 75 2.88 -1.67 4.79
N ILE A 76 3.17 -1.23 6.00
CA ILE A 76 3.66 0.14 6.24
C ILE A 76 5.04 0.14 6.88
#